data_3c350a9b4bac1d85db2e16c12ef2310e
#
_entry.id   3c350a9b4bac1d85db2e16c12ef2310e
#
_cell.length_a   1.000
_cell.length_b   1.000
_cell.length_c   1.000
_cell.angle_alpha   90.00
_cell.angle_beta   90.00
_cell.angle_gamma   90.00
#
_symmetry.space_group_name_H-M   'P 1'
#
loop_
_entity.id
_entity.type
_entity.pdbx_description
1 polymer ?
#
loop_
_entity_poly.entity_id
_entity_poly.type
_entity_poly.pdbx_seq_one_letter_code
_entity_poly.pdbx_strand_id
1 'polypeptide(L)'
;MVINGVGAVATGLTTCVVIVAKFAEGAWIATLAIPGLVLLMSAIHRHYQKIESEIDTRSPAQLSGITPPVVVVPMQSWSRVAEKALQLAYTLSQNVLVLHITSEYAADTQTDNALMQEWGEFIVHPAAEAGLTPPQLVVLPSPYRFVTRTIVEYILNLEHIHPDRLISVVLPELVERRWFYDFLHNQRAALLKIMLYVKGNGHIVVTNVPWYLSA
;
A
#
# COMPACT_ATOMS: atom_id res chain seq x y z
N MET A 1 -19.34 18.60 51.43
CA MET A 1 -18.92 17.20 51.11
C MET A 1 -20.00 16.17 51.50
N VAL A 2 -20.60 16.24 52.66
CA VAL A 2 -21.59 15.25 53.16
C VAL A 2 -22.85 15.18 52.24
N ILE A 3 -23.40 16.32 51.81
CA ILE A 3 -24.61 16.39 50.97
C ILE A 3 -24.39 15.70 49.61
N ASN A 4 -23.22 15.89 48.99
CA ASN A 4 -22.89 15.23 47.73
C ASN A 4 -22.73 13.69 47.89
N GLY A 5 -22.19 13.27 49.05
CA GLY A 5 -22.08 11.84 49.36
C GLY A 5 -23.45 11.17 49.54
N VAL A 6 -24.36 11.81 50.27
CA VAL A 6 -25.76 11.33 50.46
C VAL A 6 -26.47 11.26 49.12
N GLY A 7 -26.35 12.30 48.29
CA GLY A 7 -26.92 12.31 46.95
C GLY A 7 -26.41 11.19 46.07
N ALA A 8 -25.10 10.93 46.04
CA ALA A 8 -24.49 9.85 45.27
C ALA A 8 -24.97 8.47 45.69
N VAL A 9 -25.10 8.24 47.03
CA VAL A 9 -25.63 6.96 47.56
C VAL A 9 -27.12 6.79 47.22
N ALA A 10 -27.95 7.82 47.36
CA ALA A 10 -29.35 7.75 47.00
C ALA A 10 -29.54 7.46 45.50
N THR A 11 -28.79 8.16 44.62
CA THR A 11 -28.82 7.92 43.18
C THR A 11 -28.34 6.51 42.82
N GLY A 12 -27.27 6.03 43.44
CA GLY A 12 -26.75 4.67 43.23
C GLY A 12 -27.79 3.59 43.60
N LEU A 13 -28.44 3.73 44.78
CA LEU A 13 -29.48 2.82 45.18
C LEU A 13 -30.68 2.82 44.23
N THR A 14 -31.15 4.00 43.83
CA THR A 14 -32.25 4.12 42.87
C THR A 14 -31.91 3.45 41.54
N THR A 15 -30.68 3.66 41.05
CA THR A 15 -30.18 3.03 39.80
C THR A 15 -30.20 1.51 39.94
N CYS A 16 -29.71 0.95 41.06
CA CYS A 16 -29.71 -0.49 41.29
C CYS A 16 -31.13 -1.06 41.28
N VAL A 17 -32.09 -0.38 41.99
CA VAL A 17 -33.48 -0.82 42.03
C VAL A 17 -34.10 -0.80 40.62
N VAL A 18 -33.85 0.25 39.84
CA VAL A 18 -34.39 0.35 38.47
C VAL A 18 -33.81 -0.73 37.55
N ILE A 19 -32.50 -1.02 37.65
CA ILE A 19 -31.86 -2.07 36.85
C ILE A 19 -32.49 -3.43 37.19
N VAL A 20 -32.67 -3.76 38.47
CA VAL A 20 -33.25 -5.03 38.89
C VAL A 20 -34.73 -5.13 38.48
N ALA A 21 -35.54 -4.08 38.72
CA ALA A 21 -36.96 -4.08 38.40
C ALA A 21 -37.22 -4.18 36.86
N LYS A 22 -36.39 -3.56 36.06
CA LYS A 22 -36.57 -3.50 34.60
C LYS A 22 -35.59 -4.41 33.84
N PHE A 23 -34.93 -5.34 34.52
CA PHE A 23 -33.99 -6.24 33.91
C PHE A 23 -34.59 -7.02 32.74
N ALA A 24 -35.77 -7.63 32.99
CA ALA A 24 -36.49 -8.38 31.96
C ALA A 24 -37.06 -7.51 30.83
N GLU A 25 -37.21 -6.21 31.05
CA GLU A 25 -37.65 -5.24 30.02
C GLU A 25 -36.50 -4.67 29.18
N GLY A 26 -35.28 -5.15 29.37
CA GLY A 26 -34.12 -4.78 28.55
C GLY A 26 -33.12 -3.79 29.18
N ALA A 27 -33.29 -3.42 30.46
CA ALA A 27 -32.35 -2.50 31.14
C ALA A 27 -30.90 -3.05 31.19
N TRP A 28 -30.74 -4.37 31.17
CA TRP A 28 -29.43 -5.02 31.12
C TRP A 28 -28.62 -4.65 29.84
N ILE A 29 -29.33 -4.42 28.73
CA ILE A 29 -28.64 -4.02 27.45
C ILE A 29 -27.96 -2.67 27.65
N ALA A 30 -28.68 -1.67 28.20
CA ALA A 30 -28.11 -0.35 28.47
C ALA A 30 -26.98 -0.42 29.51
N THR A 31 -27.13 -1.26 30.53
CA THR A 31 -26.12 -1.45 31.59
C THR A 31 -24.83 -2.06 31.08
N LEU A 32 -24.85 -2.91 30.05
CA LEU A 32 -23.67 -3.46 29.41
C LEU A 32 -23.15 -2.59 28.25
N ALA A 33 -24.07 -2.00 27.48
CA ALA A 33 -23.71 -1.21 26.31
C ALA A 33 -22.96 0.08 26.69
N ILE A 34 -23.39 0.79 27.74
CA ILE A 34 -22.76 2.04 28.15
C ILE A 34 -21.32 1.83 28.61
N PRO A 35 -21.00 0.92 29.56
CA PRO A 35 -19.59 0.62 29.89
C PRO A 35 -18.81 0.07 28.72
N GLY A 36 -19.42 -0.79 27.89
CA GLY A 36 -18.78 -1.31 26.67
C GLY A 36 -18.37 -0.20 25.71
N LEU A 37 -19.25 0.78 25.46
CA LEU A 37 -18.94 1.96 24.65
C LEU A 37 -17.85 2.83 25.28
N VAL A 38 -17.88 3.05 26.60
CA VAL A 38 -16.84 3.81 27.30
C VAL A 38 -15.49 3.11 27.20
N LEU A 39 -15.45 1.79 27.36
CA LEU A 39 -14.22 1.01 27.20
C LEU A 39 -13.69 1.07 25.75
N LEU A 40 -14.58 0.94 24.78
CA LEU A 40 -14.24 1.05 23.37
C LEU A 40 -13.66 2.44 23.03
N MET A 41 -14.34 3.50 23.47
CA MET A 41 -13.86 4.86 23.26
C MET A 41 -12.51 5.10 23.95
N SER A 42 -12.34 4.58 25.17
CA SER A 42 -11.08 4.67 25.91
C SER A 42 -9.95 3.91 25.21
N ALA A 43 -10.24 2.74 24.65
CA ALA A 43 -9.27 1.96 23.89
C ALA A 43 -8.85 2.69 22.59
N ILE A 44 -9.83 3.25 21.87
CA ILE A 44 -9.59 4.07 20.68
C ILE A 44 -8.73 5.29 21.04
N HIS A 45 -9.10 6.01 22.10
CA HIS A 45 -8.36 7.19 22.55
C HIS A 45 -6.89 6.86 22.90
N ARG A 46 -6.65 5.78 23.65
CA ARG A 46 -5.29 5.31 23.96
C ARG A 46 -4.51 4.93 22.72
N HIS A 47 -5.16 4.31 21.74
CA HIS A 47 -4.54 3.96 20.48
C HIS A 47 -4.08 5.20 19.70
N TYR A 48 -4.95 6.22 19.61
CA TYR A 48 -4.59 7.48 18.96
C TYR A 48 -3.48 8.25 19.70
N GLN A 49 -3.52 8.27 21.02
CA GLN A 49 -2.42 8.91 21.80
C GLN A 49 -1.08 8.21 21.58
N LYS A 50 -1.09 6.87 21.45
CA LYS A 50 0.13 6.11 21.12
C LYS A 50 0.65 6.47 19.73
N ILE A 51 -0.23 6.51 18.72
CA ILE A 51 0.15 6.93 17.37
C ILE A 51 0.71 8.35 17.39
N GLU A 52 0.02 9.28 18.02
CA GLU A 52 0.46 10.68 18.12
C GLU A 52 1.85 10.80 18.75
N SER A 53 2.12 10.02 19.81
CA SER A 53 3.44 10.00 20.45
C SER A 53 4.55 9.38 19.58
N GLU A 54 4.20 8.47 18.66
CA GLU A 54 5.17 7.85 17.75
C GLU A 54 5.49 8.73 16.53
N ILE A 55 4.54 9.55 16.08
CA ILE A 55 4.72 10.41 14.89
C ILE A 55 5.11 11.84 15.26
N ASP A 56 4.91 12.28 16.50
CA ASP A 56 5.28 13.63 16.93
C ASP A 56 6.81 13.74 17.03
N THR A 57 7.38 14.61 16.19
CA THR A 57 8.81 14.92 16.23
C THR A 57 9.00 16.41 16.42
N ARG A 58 9.81 16.78 17.42
CA ARG A 58 10.23 18.17 17.70
C ARG A 58 11.63 18.46 17.17
N SER A 59 12.21 17.49 16.46
CA SER A 59 13.53 17.64 15.87
C SER A 59 13.44 18.26 14.47
N PRO A 60 14.42 19.06 14.05
CA PRO A 60 14.53 19.53 12.68
C PRO A 60 14.62 18.35 11.69
N ALA A 61 14.07 18.52 10.50
CA ALA A 61 14.13 17.50 9.45
C ALA A 61 15.59 17.17 9.09
N GLN A 62 15.93 15.89 9.11
CA GLN A 62 17.25 15.41 8.68
C GLN A 62 17.22 15.18 7.16
N LEU A 63 17.73 16.16 6.42
CA LEU A 63 17.78 16.12 4.95
C LEU A 63 19.19 15.82 4.41
N SER A 64 20.14 15.51 5.28
CA SER A 64 21.50 15.11 4.90
C SER A 64 21.57 13.61 4.60
N GLY A 65 22.32 13.25 3.54
CA GLY A 65 22.52 11.84 3.18
C GLY A 65 21.37 11.19 2.44
N ILE A 66 20.44 11.97 1.87
CA ILE A 66 19.36 11.44 1.05
C ILE A 66 19.95 10.83 -0.23
N THR A 67 19.74 9.55 -0.42
CA THR A 67 20.14 8.82 -1.65
C THR A 67 18.93 8.58 -2.54
N PRO A 68 19.05 8.71 -3.87
CA PRO A 68 17.98 8.37 -4.78
C PRO A 68 17.52 6.91 -4.58
N PRO A 69 16.20 6.64 -4.66
CA PRO A 69 15.67 5.30 -4.49
C PRO A 69 16.08 4.36 -5.61
N VAL A 70 16.00 3.06 -5.37
CA VAL A 70 15.93 2.07 -6.45
C VAL A 70 14.50 2.02 -6.92
N VAL A 71 14.27 2.34 -8.21
CA VAL A 71 12.91 2.38 -8.75
C VAL A 71 12.59 1.09 -9.49
N VAL A 72 11.47 0.48 -9.14
CA VAL A 72 11.00 -0.79 -9.72
C VAL A 72 9.70 -0.54 -10.47
N VAL A 73 9.67 -0.88 -11.75
CA VAL A 73 8.49 -0.72 -12.62
C VAL A 73 8.04 -2.11 -13.11
N PRO A 74 7.02 -2.73 -12.52
CA PRO A 74 6.44 -3.94 -13.08
C PRO A 74 5.74 -3.66 -14.41
N MET A 75 6.08 -4.42 -15.45
CA MET A 75 5.60 -4.21 -16.81
C MET A 75 5.31 -5.56 -17.48
N GLN A 76 4.17 -5.69 -18.16
CA GLN A 76 3.85 -6.88 -18.96
C GLN A 76 4.19 -6.70 -20.44
N SER A 77 3.95 -5.50 -20.97
CA SER A 77 4.19 -5.14 -22.36
C SER A 77 4.49 -3.64 -22.46
N TRP A 78 5.09 -3.23 -23.56
CA TRP A 78 5.27 -1.81 -23.84
C TRP A 78 3.91 -1.17 -24.15
N SER A 79 3.61 -0.07 -23.53
CA SER A 79 2.34 0.64 -23.66
C SER A 79 2.48 2.09 -23.19
N ARG A 80 1.53 2.96 -23.55
CA ARG A 80 1.49 4.36 -23.09
C ARG A 80 1.45 4.49 -21.57
N VAL A 81 0.84 3.54 -20.89
CA VAL A 81 0.80 3.49 -19.41
C VAL A 81 2.18 3.15 -18.85
N ALA A 82 2.85 2.18 -19.45
CA ALA A 82 4.21 1.79 -19.11
C ALA A 82 5.21 2.92 -19.40
N GLU A 83 5.07 3.61 -20.53
CA GLU A 83 5.87 4.79 -20.87
C GLU A 83 5.74 5.88 -19.80
N LYS A 84 4.51 6.23 -19.42
CA LYS A 84 4.27 7.22 -18.36
C LYS A 84 4.85 6.81 -17.01
N ALA A 85 4.76 5.52 -16.65
CA ALA A 85 5.37 5.00 -15.45
C ALA A 85 6.89 5.07 -15.49
N LEU A 86 7.50 4.78 -16.64
CA LEU A 86 8.93 4.89 -16.84
C LEU A 86 9.42 6.35 -16.79
N GLN A 87 8.66 7.29 -17.37
CA GLN A 87 8.94 8.72 -17.27
C GLN A 87 8.96 9.17 -15.80
N LEU A 88 7.95 8.78 -14.99
CA LEU A 88 7.97 9.07 -13.56
C LEU A 88 9.15 8.41 -12.85
N ALA A 89 9.47 7.16 -13.20
CA ALA A 89 10.60 6.44 -12.60
C ALA A 89 11.91 7.22 -12.76
N TYR A 90 12.16 7.77 -13.93
CA TYR A 90 13.35 8.58 -14.20
C TYR A 90 13.37 9.94 -13.52
N THR A 91 12.21 10.50 -13.15
CA THR A 91 12.20 11.71 -12.30
C THR A 91 12.62 11.41 -10.87
N LEU A 92 12.48 10.16 -10.41
CA LEU A 92 12.83 9.74 -9.07
C LEU A 92 14.30 9.30 -8.96
N SER A 93 14.80 8.57 -9.96
CA SER A 93 16.15 8.01 -9.91
C SER A 93 16.64 7.60 -11.31
N GLN A 94 17.96 7.56 -11.49
CA GLN A 94 18.61 6.93 -12.64
C GLN A 94 18.73 5.39 -12.49
N ASN A 95 18.51 4.86 -11.28
CA ASN A 95 18.55 3.42 -11.02
C ASN A 95 17.15 2.83 -11.17
N VAL A 96 16.79 2.49 -12.41
CA VAL A 96 15.47 1.99 -12.77
C VAL A 96 15.57 0.52 -13.17
N LEU A 97 14.78 -0.31 -12.49
CA LEU A 97 14.60 -1.73 -12.77
C LEU A 97 13.19 -1.96 -13.34
N VAL A 98 13.10 -2.57 -14.50
CA VAL A 98 11.82 -3.00 -15.08
C VAL A 98 11.65 -4.48 -14.85
N LEU A 99 10.56 -4.86 -14.15
CA LEU A 99 10.25 -6.27 -13.90
C LEU A 99 9.27 -6.78 -14.95
N HIS A 100 9.69 -7.75 -15.73
CA HIS A 100 8.84 -8.50 -16.63
C HIS A 100 8.61 -9.91 -16.09
N ILE A 101 7.33 -10.31 -16.01
CA ILE A 101 6.97 -11.63 -15.51
C ILE A 101 6.59 -12.53 -16.66
N THR A 102 7.37 -13.60 -16.85
CA THR A 102 7.07 -14.63 -17.84
C THR A 102 6.30 -15.78 -17.21
N SER A 103 5.33 -16.32 -17.96
CA SER A 103 4.57 -17.48 -17.49
C SER A 103 5.24 -18.77 -17.94
N GLU A 104 5.58 -19.63 -16.99
CA GLU A 104 6.20 -20.93 -17.26
C GLU A 104 5.30 -21.89 -18.11
N TYR A 105 3.99 -21.65 -18.11
CA TYR A 105 3.00 -22.56 -18.70
C TYR A 105 2.21 -21.95 -19.86
N ALA A 106 2.34 -20.69 -20.14
CA ALA A 106 1.61 -20.08 -21.23
C ALA A 106 2.43 -20.13 -22.51
N ALA A 107 1.80 -20.54 -23.58
CA ALA A 107 2.26 -20.38 -24.95
C ALA A 107 2.32 -18.89 -25.38
N ASP A 108 2.48 -17.98 -24.43
CA ASP A 108 2.63 -16.52 -24.60
C ASP A 108 4.08 -16.13 -24.95
N THR A 109 4.81 -17.08 -25.52
CA THR A 109 6.14 -16.85 -26.10
C THR A 109 6.14 -15.66 -27.07
N GLN A 110 4.99 -15.31 -27.65
CA GLN A 110 4.88 -14.17 -28.56
C GLN A 110 4.96 -12.84 -27.82
N THR A 111 4.28 -12.67 -26.68
CA THR A 111 4.32 -11.40 -25.90
C THR A 111 5.66 -11.19 -25.23
N ASP A 112 6.28 -12.26 -24.71
CA ASP A 112 7.60 -12.22 -24.10
C ASP A 112 8.69 -11.90 -25.15
N ASN A 113 8.62 -12.50 -26.32
CA ASN A 113 9.53 -12.22 -27.42
C ASN A 113 9.33 -10.81 -28.00
N ALA A 114 8.09 -10.32 -28.07
CA ALA A 114 7.79 -8.97 -28.53
C ALA A 114 8.43 -7.92 -27.61
N LEU A 115 8.25 -8.03 -26.28
CA LEU A 115 8.88 -7.10 -25.35
C LEU A 115 10.41 -7.12 -25.48
N MET A 116 11.02 -8.30 -25.64
CA MET A 116 12.48 -8.42 -25.78
C MET A 116 12.99 -7.79 -27.09
N GLN A 117 12.25 -7.95 -28.18
CA GLN A 117 12.60 -7.31 -29.45
C GLN A 117 12.42 -5.79 -29.39
N GLU A 118 11.33 -5.35 -28.79
CA GLU A 118 10.99 -3.94 -28.69
C GLU A 118 11.82 -3.19 -27.62
N TRP A 119 12.42 -3.92 -26.67
CA TRP A 119 13.18 -3.34 -25.56
C TRP A 119 14.31 -2.43 -26.00
N GLY A 120 15.11 -2.89 -26.98
CA GLY A 120 16.22 -2.13 -27.52
C GLY A 120 15.76 -0.86 -28.20
N GLU A 121 14.78 -0.99 -29.10
CA GLU A 121 14.32 0.10 -29.97
C GLU A 121 13.50 1.16 -29.22
N PHE A 122 12.55 0.72 -28.37
CA PHE A 122 11.60 1.64 -27.74
C PHE A 122 12.02 2.13 -26.38
N ILE A 123 13.00 1.52 -25.72
CA ILE A 123 13.38 1.88 -24.36
C ILE A 123 14.86 2.20 -24.24
N VAL A 124 15.76 1.29 -24.65
CA VAL A 124 17.20 1.48 -24.45
C VAL A 124 17.76 2.61 -25.31
N HIS A 125 17.46 2.63 -26.60
CA HIS A 125 17.93 3.68 -27.51
C HIS A 125 17.42 5.07 -27.13
N PRO A 126 16.11 5.28 -26.91
CA PRO A 126 15.58 6.58 -26.48
C PRO A 126 16.14 7.05 -25.14
N ALA A 127 16.34 6.13 -24.18
CA ALA A 127 16.95 6.48 -22.90
C ALA A 127 18.39 6.98 -23.09
N ALA A 128 19.17 6.26 -23.90
CA ALA A 128 20.56 6.65 -24.22
C ALA A 128 20.63 7.98 -24.97
N GLU A 129 19.76 8.22 -25.94
CA GLU A 129 19.66 9.48 -26.68
C GLU A 129 19.30 10.66 -25.77
N ALA A 130 18.45 10.42 -24.75
CA ALA A 130 18.10 11.40 -23.73
C ALA A 130 19.20 11.61 -22.66
N GLY A 131 20.34 10.92 -22.76
CA GLY A 131 21.41 10.97 -21.75
C GLY A 131 21.06 10.32 -20.42
N LEU A 132 20.04 9.44 -20.40
CA LEU A 132 19.62 8.68 -19.24
C LEU A 132 20.33 7.32 -19.21
N THR A 133 20.56 6.78 -18.02
CA THR A 133 21.03 5.40 -17.88
C THR A 133 19.92 4.45 -18.35
N PRO A 134 20.13 3.57 -19.34
CA PRO A 134 19.11 2.62 -19.77
C PRO A 134 18.61 1.78 -18.60
N PRO A 135 17.30 1.52 -18.50
CA PRO A 135 16.74 0.77 -17.39
C PRO A 135 17.15 -0.71 -17.51
N GLN A 136 17.38 -1.34 -16.38
CA GLN A 136 17.70 -2.76 -16.33
C GLN A 136 16.43 -3.59 -16.44
N LEU A 137 16.35 -4.48 -17.43
CA LEU A 137 15.26 -5.44 -17.55
C LEU A 137 15.56 -6.68 -16.71
N VAL A 138 14.64 -7.00 -15.80
CA VAL A 138 14.68 -8.21 -14.97
C VAL A 138 13.50 -9.09 -15.35
N VAL A 139 13.79 -10.26 -15.88
CA VAL A 139 12.77 -11.25 -16.27
C VAL A 139 12.63 -12.28 -15.17
N LEU A 140 11.42 -12.42 -14.64
CA LEU A 140 11.12 -13.33 -13.54
C LEU A 140 10.16 -14.42 -14.02
N PRO A 141 10.54 -15.69 -13.99
CA PRO A 141 9.62 -16.79 -14.27
C PRO A 141 8.60 -16.92 -13.13
N SER A 142 7.34 -17.09 -13.46
CA SER A 142 6.30 -17.30 -12.45
C SER A 142 5.32 -18.38 -12.90
N PRO A 143 4.93 -19.31 -12.00
CA PRO A 143 3.81 -20.20 -12.25
C PRO A 143 2.52 -19.38 -12.47
N TYR A 144 1.71 -19.77 -13.43
CA TYR A 144 0.53 -19.05 -13.98
C TYR A 144 -0.37 -18.28 -12.99
N ARG A 145 -0.41 -18.64 -11.72
CA ARG A 145 -1.30 -18.02 -10.72
C ARG A 145 -0.61 -17.11 -9.70
N PHE A 146 0.71 -17.02 -9.68
CA PHE A 146 1.45 -16.39 -8.57
C PHE A 146 2.24 -15.13 -8.94
N VAL A 147 1.88 -14.46 -10.04
CA VAL A 147 2.57 -13.25 -10.54
C VAL A 147 2.82 -12.21 -9.43
N THR A 148 1.80 -11.88 -8.65
CA THR A 148 1.91 -10.89 -7.57
C THR A 148 2.89 -11.34 -6.48
N ARG A 149 2.89 -12.62 -6.14
CA ARG A 149 3.80 -13.17 -5.14
C ARG A 149 5.25 -13.09 -5.60
N THR A 150 5.54 -13.47 -6.84
CA THR A 150 6.89 -13.40 -7.41
C THR A 150 7.43 -11.97 -7.41
N ILE A 151 6.59 -10.98 -7.76
CA ILE A 151 6.96 -9.57 -7.69
C ILE A 151 7.29 -9.16 -6.25
N VAL A 152 6.42 -9.51 -5.29
CA VAL A 152 6.62 -9.17 -3.87
C VAL A 152 7.91 -9.79 -3.34
N GLU A 153 8.15 -11.07 -3.59
CA GLU A 153 9.35 -11.77 -3.13
C GLU A 153 10.62 -11.13 -3.71
N TYR A 154 10.60 -10.74 -4.98
CA TYR A 154 11.72 -10.03 -5.60
C TYR A 154 11.96 -8.66 -4.96
N ILE A 155 10.90 -7.85 -4.73
CA ILE A 155 11.01 -6.52 -4.12
C ILE A 155 11.53 -6.63 -2.68
N LEU A 156 11.05 -7.59 -1.89
CA LEU A 156 11.53 -7.84 -0.54
C LEU A 156 13.00 -8.27 -0.53
N ASN A 157 13.43 -9.09 -1.50
CA ASN A 157 14.84 -9.44 -1.64
C ASN A 157 15.69 -8.21 -2.01
N LEU A 158 15.18 -7.35 -2.89
CA LEU A 158 15.85 -6.12 -3.27
C LEU A 158 16.01 -5.15 -2.08
N GLU A 159 15.03 -5.08 -1.18
CA GLU A 159 15.09 -4.33 0.08
C GLU A 159 16.23 -4.85 0.97
N HIS A 160 16.41 -6.15 1.07
CA HIS A 160 17.51 -6.74 1.82
C HIS A 160 18.90 -6.47 1.22
N ILE A 161 18.98 -6.40 -0.11
CA ILE A 161 20.23 -6.09 -0.81
C ILE A 161 20.62 -4.60 -0.66
N HIS A 162 19.61 -3.73 -0.55
CA HIS A 162 19.80 -2.27 -0.45
C HIS A 162 19.19 -1.69 0.84
N PRO A 163 19.68 -2.05 2.02
CA PRO A 163 19.08 -1.64 3.31
C PRO A 163 19.13 -0.12 3.53
N ASP A 164 20.07 0.57 2.87
CA ASP A 164 20.28 2.02 3.03
C ASP A 164 19.51 2.86 1.99
N ARG A 165 18.69 2.23 1.15
CA ARG A 165 17.95 2.91 0.09
C ARG A 165 16.46 2.58 0.15
N LEU A 166 15.65 3.57 -0.22
CA LEU A 166 14.24 3.34 -0.45
C LEU A 166 14.04 2.55 -1.77
N ILE A 167 13.12 1.62 -1.74
CA ILE A 167 12.64 0.92 -2.95
C ILE A 167 11.33 1.56 -3.37
N SER A 168 11.32 2.25 -4.50
CA SER A 168 10.12 2.89 -5.03
C SER A 168 9.49 2.02 -6.11
N VAL A 169 8.33 1.46 -5.82
CA VAL A 169 7.58 0.63 -6.77
C VAL A 169 6.57 1.50 -7.50
N VAL A 170 6.80 1.71 -8.79
CA VAL A 170 5.95 2.54 -9.66
C VAL A 170 5.01 1.63 -10.44
N LEU A 171 3.73 1.65 -10.08
CA LEU A 171 2.71 0.78 -10.66
C LEU A 171 1.95 1.50 -11.78
N PRO A 172 2.07 1.05 -13.04
CA PRO A 172 1.20 1.51 -14.11
C PRO A 172 -0.22 0.98 -13.86
N GLU A 173 -1.21 1.87 -13.85
CA GLU A 173 -2.59 1.54 -13.51
C GLU A 173 -3.55 2.13 -14.55
N LEU A 174 -4.39 1.28 -15.13
CA LEU A 174 -5.47 1.72 -16.00
C LEU A 174 -6.66 2.11 -15.14
N VAL A 175 -7.16 3.34 -15.31
CA VAL A 175 -8.34 3.83 -14.60
C VAL A 175 -9.48 3.96 -15.59
N GLU A 176 -10.54 3.17 -15.38
CA GLU A 176 -11.78 3.29 -16.13
C GLU A 176 -12.71 4.32 -15.48
N ARG A 177 -13.42 5.08 -16.30
CA ARG A 177 -14.33 6.13 -15.83
C ARG A 177 -15.54 5.60 -15.06
N ARG A 178 -15.86 4.31 -15.19
CA ARG A 178 -16.96 3.63 -14.49
C ARG A 178 -16.41 2.78 -13.36
N TRP A 179 -16.72 3.12 -12.12
CA TRP A 179 -16.26 2.48 -10.90
C TRP A 179 -16.49 0.95 -10.83
N PHE A 180 -17.49 0.40 -11.55
CA PHE A 180 -17.74 -1.04 -11.63
C PHE A 180 -16.63 -1.82 -12.34
N TYR A 181 -16.00 -1.24 -13.34
CA TYR A 181 -14.94 -1.91 -14.10
C TYR A 181 -13.61 -1.88 -13.38
N ASP A 182 -13.36 -0.85 -12.57
CA ASP A 182 -12.19 -0.75 -11.70
C ASP A 182 -12.09 -1.94 -10.74
N PHE A 183 -13.23 -2.36 -10.18
CA PHE A 183 -13.28 -3.50 -9.28
C PHE A 183 -12.91 -4.84 -9.96
N LEU A 184 -13.18 -4.98 -11.26
CA LEU A 184 -12.91 -6.21 -12.00
C LEU A 184 -11.47 -6.29 -12.54
N HIS A 185 -10.87 -5.17 -12.92
CA HIS A 185 -9.57 -5.15 -13.61
C HIS A 185 -8.38 -4.80 -12.70
N ASN A 186 -8.59 -4.09 -11.59
CA ASN A 186 -7.51 -3.51 -10.79
C ASN A 186 -7.13 -4.32 -9.53
N GLN A 187 -7.66 -5.51 -9.37
CA GLN A 187 -7.42 -6.35 -8.18
C GLN A 187 -5.94 -6.72 -7.99
N ARG A 188 -5.18 -6.90 -9.09
CA ARG A 188 -3.77 -7.29 -9.02
C ARG A 188 -2.88 -6.19 -8.44
N ALA A 189 -3.10 -4.93 -8.86
CA ALA A 189 -2.36 -3.78 -8.33
C ALA A 189 -2.70 -3.52 -6.85
N ALA A 190 -3.99 -3.61 -6.48
CA ALA A 190 -4.44 -3.48 -5.10
C ALA A 190 -3.85 -4.58 -4.19
N LEU A 191 -3.87 -5.84 -4.65
CA LEU A 191 -3.28 -6.97 -3.92
C LEU A 191 -1.77 -6.80 -3.74
N LEU A 192 -1.06 -6.36 -4.79
CA LEU A 192 0.37 -6.10 -4.73
C LEU A 192 0.70 -5.04 -3.68
N LYS A 193 -0.04 -3.92 -3.65
CA LYS A 193 0.11 -2.88 -2.62
C LYS A 193 -0.09 -3.42 -1.21
N ILE A 194 -1.20 -4.12 -0.98
CA ILE A 194 -1.51 -4.68 0.34
C ILE A 194 -0.39 -5.63 0.78
N MET A 195 0.08 -6.50 -0.11
CA MET A 195 1.15 -7.44 0.22
C MET A 195 2.47 -6.73 0.54
N LEU A 196 2.82 -5.66 -0.19
CA LEU A 196 4.02 -4.87 0.07
C LEU A 196 3.91 -4.09 1.39
N TYR A 197 2.75 -3.52 1.72
CA TYR A 197 2.56 -2.83 3.00
C TYR A 197 2.57 -3.79 4.21
N VAL A 198 2.04 -5.00 4.05
CA VAL A 198 2.01 -5.98 5.16
C VAL A 198 3.36 -6.65 5.38
N LYS A 199 4.14 -6.87 4.31
CA LYS A 199 5.40 -7.62 4.37
C LYS A 199 6.64 -6.75 4.36
N GLY A 200 6.55 -5.51 3.88
CA GLY A 200 7.68 -4.58 3.81
C GLY A 200 8.01 -3.93 5.15
N ASN A 201 9.23 -3.45 5.30
CA ASN A 201 9.78 -2.86 6.54
C ASN A 201 9.75 -1.33 6.57
N GLY A 202 8.88 -0.68 5.80
CA GLY A 202 8.82 0.79 5.72
C GLY A 202 9.82 1.43 4.75
N HIS A 203 10.75 0.68 4.16
CA HIS A 203 11.64 1.15 3.10
C HIS A 203 11.05 1.02 1.69
N ILE A 204 9.85 0.43 1.58
CA ILE A 204 9.15 0.26 0.31
C ILE A 204 8.09 1.34 0.17
N VAL A 205 8.17 2.13 -0.90
CA VAL A 205 7.19 3.15 -1.28
C VAL A 205 6.49 2.70 -2.55
N VAL A 206 5.16 2.74 -2.56
CA VAL A 206 4.38 2.37 -3.74
C VAL A 206 3.69 3.58 -4.31
N THR A 207 3.96 3.87 -5.58
CA THR A 207 3.38 5.00 -6.31
C THR A 207 2.57 4.50 -7.50
N ASN A 208 1.30 4.87 -7.58
CA ASN A 208 0.47 4.56 -8.73
C ASN A 208 0.59 5.63 -9.80
N VAL A 209 0.66 5.20 -11.05
CA VAL A 209 0.63 6.06 -12.24
C VAL A 209 -0.66 5.79 -13.00
N PRO A 210 -1.71 6.58 -12.77
CA PRO A 210 -2.99 6.36 -13.41
C PRO A 210 -2.96 6.80 -14.88
N TRP A 211 -3.56 5.97 -15.73
CA TRP A 211 -3.90 6.31 -17.11
C TRP A 211 -5.40 6.23 -17.30
N TYR A 212 -6.00 7.37 -17.57
CA TYR A 212 -7.45 7.47 -17.78
C TYR A 212 -7.79 7.12 -19.23
N LEU A 213 -8.66 6.13 -19.42
CA LEU A 213 -9.18 5.80 -20.74
C LEU A 213 -10.13 6.90 -21.20
N SER A 214 -9.89 7.39 -22.41
CA SER A 214 -10.82 8.29 -23.09
C SER A 214 -12.10 7.51 -23.43
N ALA A 215 -13.25 8.08 -23.11
CA ALA A 215 -14.55 7.50 -23.44
C ALA A 215 -14.80 7.51 -24.95
#